data_792d58da130892d7414e603161a1ccbc
#
_entry.id   792d58da130892d7414e603161a1ccbc
#
_cell.length_a   1.000
_cell.length_b   1.000
_cell.length_c   1.000
_cell.angle_alpha   90.00
_cell.angle_beta   90.00
_cell.angle_gamma   90.00
#
_symmetry.space_group_name_H-M   'P 1'
#
loop_
_entity.id
_entity.type
_entity.pdbx_description
1 polymer ?
#
loop_
_entity_poly.entity_id
_entity_poly.type
_entity_poly.pdbx_seq_one_letter_code
_entity_poly.pdbx_strand_id
1 'polypeptide(L)'
;MTEQMIEHLTLLTKQKHYRKDNRYGYETGRSPFIDYILEDKESYKPLSSSICRFTGKPWIDRDNDFLIGESGGVLMKIDFIFVGTEIFSRVADFYEKHGCYCLEPDDSPNAIKFWQREMDRRVKGVQAYCKLYIKDIPVYLAAKSDAERKALLHKVRITGDHYNYLNYGRIERAPNEKERKQLDKEGRFKVNTVEGFPRFWDGDYWNFKIDELIANNSCNLCKAKARRKGFSYKRGSQAANTINANKNVTVTLAADQMDYLTEKGATSYMVKVNLDWYEDKTYWRRGYLSENFDKGIELGYKKSKEGQKAFGFRSKLLSVAIGKNESAAVGKKAIETDFEEAGKCFGENTGFIMSDGQIKFVQDIKIGDKLMGPDGNPRTVLATINGEDDLYEVTPLNGESHVVNSKHDIYMIYRKSYGNICKPITMTAPDYINMIKEHPRWKDNHALIKTCIDFDKKNVKIEPYVFGLWIGDGDKDACRFTNEDSEVIDYLKEYSKNNNLDYSIADTNSNAKRITLVKCEDASDNWFGQELFNMGVLHNKYIPKEYIYTDKQSRLEFLAGIIDTGGSYDSKKHNFEIAQKDPAIVYDIVYICRSLGLKTTVSEKI
;
A
#
# COMPACT_ATOMS: atom_id res chain seq x y z
N MET A 1 -23.93 2.10 36.57
CA MET A 1 -22.63 2.61 36.14
C MET A 1 -21.58 2.07 37.11
N THR A 2 -20.46 1.51 36.61
CA THR A 2 -19.38 1.00 37.48
C THR A 2 -18.53 2.16 38.02
N GLU A 3 -17.89 1.97 39.18
CA GLU A 3 -16.94 2.96 39.76
C GLU A 3 -15.88 3.39 38.73
N GLN A 4 -15.30 2.45 38.01
CA GLN A 4 -14.33 2.73 36.94
C GLN A 4 -14.88 3.66 35.86
N MET A 5 -16.16 3.53 35.50
CA MET A 5 -16.79 4.39 34.50
C MET A 5 -16.99 5.82 35.04
N ILE A 6 -17.33 5.95 36.32
CA ILE A 6 -17.45 7.25 36.99
C ILE A 6 -16.08 7.93 37.06
N GLU A 7 -15.05 7.18 37.43
CA GLU A 7 -13.66 7.69 37.47
C GLU A 7 -13.20 8.15 36.09
N HIS A 8 -13.43 7.36 35.03
CA HIS A 8 -13.09 7.73 33.66
C HIS A 8 -13.83 8.99 33.20
N LEU A 9 -15.13 9.10 33.43
CA LEU A 9 -15.91 10.28 33.11
C LEU A 9 -15.44 11.51 33.89
N THR A 10 -15.05 11.34 35.16
CA THR A 10 -14.49 12.41 35.99
C THR A 10 -13.15 12.88 35.46
N LEU A 11 -12.31 11.96 34.99
CA LEU A 11 -11.03 12.28 34.37
C LEU A 11 -11.23 13.11 33.10
N LEU A 12 -12.17 12.71 32.23
CA LEU A 12 -12.49 13.43 30.99
C LEU A 12 -12.95 14.88 31.25
N THR A 13 -13.72 15.11 32.33
CA THR A 13 -14.16 16.49 32.65
C THR A 13 -13.03 17.38 33.14
N LYS A 14 -11.99 16.83 33.75
CA LYS A 14 -10.82 17.56 34.26
C LYS A 14 -9.80 17.91 33.18
N GLN A 15 -9.81 17.23 32.05
CA GLN A 15 -8.86 17.43 30.97
C GLN A 15 -9.31 18.56 30.05
N LYS A 16 -8.73 19.75 30.15
CA LYS A 16 -9.00 20.91 29.27
C LYS A 16 -8.72 20.63 27.79
N HIS A 17 -7.84 19.68 27.50
CA HIS A 17 -7.39 19.34 26.14
C HIS A 17 -7.54 17.83 25.89
N TYR A 18 -8.62 17.23 26.32
CA TYR A 18 -8.89 15.80 26.14
C TYR A 18 -8.54 15.29 24.74
N ARG A 19 -8.87 16.08 23.68
CA ARG A 19 -8.59 15.72 22.30
C ARG A 19 -7.10 15.70 21.96
N LYS A 20 -6.29 16.55 22.61
CA LYS A 20 -4.84 16.63 22.36
C LYS A 20 -4.07 15.56 23.13
N ASP A 21 -4.52 15.22 24.31
CA ASP A 21 -3.84 14.28 25.20
C ASP A 21 -4.05 12.82 24.81
N ASN A 22 -5.15 12.51 24.14
CA ASN A 22 -5.42 11.15 23.66
C ASN A 22 -4.83 10.93 22.27
N ARG A 23 -3.51 10.87 22.18
CA ARG A 23 -2.76 10.71 20.93
C ARG A 23 -3.10 9.42 20.16
N TYR A 24 -3.60 8.43 20.82
CA TYR A 24 -3.92 7.13 20.21
C TYR A 24 -5.39 6.94 19.90
N GLY A 25 -6.29 7.74 20.46
CA GLY A 25 -7.70 7.87 20.12
C GLY A 25 -8.53 6.59 20.00
N TYR A 26 -8.02 5.46 20.47
CA TYR A 26 -8.65 4.15 20.23
C TYR A 26 -9.93 3.94 20.99
N GLU A 27 -9.96 4.44 22.22
CA GLU A 27 -11.09 4.30 23.12
C GLU A 27 -12.26 5.16 22.68
N THR A 28 -11.95 6.25 21.97
CA THR A 28 -12.92 7.21 21.46
C THR A 28 -13.09 7.20 19.94
N GLY A 29 -12.38 6.32 19.24
CA GLY A 29 -12.35 6.28 17.78
C GLY A 29 -11.53 7.39 17.12
N ARG A 30 -10.79 8.17 17.89
CA ARG A 30 -10.03 9.31 17.45
C ARG A 30 -8.62 8.92 16.99
N SER A 31 -8.10 9.54 15.95
CA SER A 31 -6.73 9.34 15.45
C SER A 31 -5.95 10.66 15.42
N PRO A 32 -4.60 10.63 15.52
CA PRO A 32 -3.76 11.82 15.35
C PRO A 32 -4.00 12.55 14.03
N PHE A 33 -4.31 11.81 12.97
CA PHE A 33 -4.65 12.38 11.67
C PHE A 33 -5.93 13.24 11.71
N ILE A 34 -6.95 12.78 12.43
CA ILE A 34 -8.19 13.55 12.62
C ILE A 34 -7.91 14.82 13.41
N ASP A 35 -7.04 14.78 14.41
CA ASP A 35 -6.63 15.97 15.15
C ASP A 35 -5.93 16.98 14.28
N TYR A 36 -5.01 16.54 13.43
CA TYR A 36 -4.33 17.39 12.46
C TYR A 36 -5.32 18.08 11.52
N ILE A 37 -6.25 17.33 10.92
CA ILE A 37 -7.29 17.89 10.04
C ILE A 37 -8.18 18.90 10.80
N LEU A 38 -8.52 18.62 12.06
CA LEU A 38 -9.34 19.50 12.87
C LEU A 38 -8.63 20.80 13.27
N GLU A 39 -7.32 20.78 13.38
CA GLU A 39 -6.50 21.96 13.69
C GLU A 39 -6.23 22.82 12.45
N ASP A 40 -6.06 22.22 11.29
CA ASP A 40 -5.86 22.91 10.02
C ASP A 40 -7.20 23.25 9.34
N LYS A 41 -7.87 24.24 9.89
CA LYS A 41 -9.18 24.68 9.41
C LYS A 41 -9.13 25.41 8.06
N GLU A 42 -7.97 25.91 7.64
CA GLU A 42 -7.83 26.68 6.41
C GLU A 42 -7.70 25.79 5.17
N SER A 43 -7.03 24.65 5.30
CA SER A 43 -6.86 23.69 4.21
C SER A 43 -8.04 22.72 4.04
N TYR A 44 -8.85 22.56 5.08
CA TYR A 44 -9.97 21.62 5.11
C TYR A 44 -11.32 22.32 5.21
N LYS A 45 -12.01 22.43 4.08
CA LYS A 45 -13.38 22.97 4.01
C LYS A 45 -14.39 21.82 3.97
N PRO A 46 -15.22 21.63 5.01
CA PRO A 46 -16.27 20.64 4.96
C PRO A 46 -17.30 20.98 3.89
N LEU A 47 -17.72 19.99 3.10
CA LEU A 47 -18.71 20.15 2.03
C LEU A 47 -20.14 20.20 2.58
N SER A 48 -20.41 21.01 3.60
CA SER A 48 -21.70 21.06 4.32
C SER A 48 -22.92 21.35 3.44
N SER A 49 -22.70 22.01 2.31
CA SER A 49 -23.73 22.33 1.32
C SER A 49 -23.54 21.60 -0.01
N SER A 50 -22.48 20.82 -0.15
CA SER A 50 -22.13 20.15 -1.39
C SER A 50 -22.83 18.82 -1.52
N ILE A 51 -23.11 18.45 -2.75
CA ILE A 51 -23.73 17.18 -3.13
C ILE A 51 -22.68 16.29 -3.77
N CYS A 52 -22.61 15.03 -3.38
CA CYS A 52 -21.75 14.06 -4.02
C CYS A 52 -22.10 13.95 -5.50
N ARG A 53 -21.15 14.25 -6.39
CA ARG A 53 -21.34 14.24 -7.83
C ARG A 53 -21.73 12.86 -8.42
N PHE A 54 -21.47 11.78 -7.70
CA PHE A 54 -21.79 10.43 -8.14
C PHE A 54 -23.15 9.96 -7.67
N THR A 55 -23.61 10.39 -6.51
CA THR A 55 -24.84 9.90 -5.88
C THR A 55 -25.96 10.92 -5.82
N GLY A 56 -25.64 12.20 -6.05
CA GLY A 56 -26.60 13.29 -5.88
C GLY A 56 -27.04 13.54 -4.43
N LYS A 57 -26.37 12.92 -3.44
CA LYS A 57 -26.72 13.05 -2.01
C LYS A 57 -25.77 14.02 -1.30
N PRO A 58 -26.25 14.70 -0.23
CA PRO A 58 -25.40 15.54 0.60
C PRO A 58 -24.26 14.76 1.24
N TRP A 59 -23.09 15.37 1.33
CA TRP A 59 -21.90 14.83 1.99
C TRP A 59 -21.94 14.89 3.53
N ILE A 60 -23.00 15.42 4.12
CA ILE A 60 -23.17 15.50 5.57
C ILE A 60 -24.10 14.38 6.03
N ASP A 61 -23.65 13.59 6.98
CA ASP A 61 -24.50 12.73 7.80
C ASP A 61 -24.83 13.46 9.12
N ARG A 62 -25.93 14.19 9.13
CA ARG A 62 -26.36 14.98 10.31
C ARG A 62 -26.64 14.14 11.53
N ASP A 63 -27.11 12.90 11.33
CA ASP A 63 -27.51 12.01 12.43
C ASP A 63 -26.30 11.38 13.11
N ASN A 64 -25.16 11.35 12.42
CA ASN A 64 -23.97 10.64 12.85
C ASN A 64 -22.73 11.51 13.04
N ASP A 65 -22.87 12.83 12.95
CA ASP A 65 -21.77 13.77 13.14
C ASP A 65 -20.59 13.61 12.16
N PHE A 66 -20.83 13.07 10.96
CA PHE A 66 -19.83 12.95 9.90
C PHE A 66 -19.89 14.13 8.93
N LEU A 67 -18.71 14.59 8.54
CA LEU A 67 -18.53 15.54 7.45
C LEU A 67 -17.52 14.94 6.45
N ILE A 68 -17.86 14.97 5.16
CA ILE A 68 -16.94 14.53 4.09
C ILE A 68 -16.38 15.77 3.41
N GLY A 69 -15.05 15.90 3.40
CA GLY A 69 -14.35 17.02 2.81
C GLY A 69 -14.21 16.94 1.28
N GLU A 70 -13.79 18.02 0.66
CA GLU A 70 -13.59 18.14 -0.80
C GLU A 70 -12.57 17.15 -1.36
N SER A 71 -11.57 16.77 -0.55
CA SER A 71 -10.58 15.75 -0.88
C SER A 71 -11.08 14.31 -0.77
N GLY A 72 -12.35 14.10 -0.38
CA GLY A 72 -12.89 12.78 -0.05
C GLY A 72 -12.54 12.30 1.36
N GLY A 73 -11.84 13.10 2.16
CA GLY A 73 -11.57 12.80 3.57
C GLY A 73 -12.82 12.93 4.44
N VAL A 74 -12.88 12.15 5.52
CA VAL A 74 -13.97 12.19 6.50
C VAL A 74 -13.51 12.92 7.75
N LEU A 75 -14.22 13.99 8.10
CA LEU A 75 -14.00 14.75 9.32
C LEU A 75 -14.99 14.29 10.38
N MET A 76 -14.50 13.68 11.45
CA MET A 76 -15.33 13.26 12.59
C MET A 76 -15.39 14.32 13.67
N LYS A 77 -16.60 14.60 14.17
CA LYS A 77 -16.80 15.38 15.38
C LYS A 77 -16.81 14.44 16.57
N ILE A 78 -15.78 14.52 17.41
CA ILE A 78 -15.65 13.69 18.60
C ILE A 78 -15.78 14.57 19.84
N ASP A 79 -16.98 15.00 20.12
CA ASP A 79 -17.33 15.80 21.29
C ASP A 79 -18.32 15.10 22.23
N PHE A 80 -18.46 13.79 22.05
CA PHE A 80 -19.31 12.94 22.89
C PHE A 80 -18.62 11.62 23.24
N ILE A 81 -19.17 10.91 24.21
CA ILE A 81 -18.80 9.55 24.61
C ILE A 81 -20.02 8.66 24.59
N PHE A 82 -19.79 7.35 24.49
CA PHE A 82 -20.84 6.36 24.68
C PHE A 82 -20.90 5.91 26.15
N VAL A 83 -22.10 5.83 26.68
CA VAL A 83 -22.40 5.30 28.02
C VAL A 83 -23.53 4.28 27.92
N GLY A 84 -23.47 3.20 28.72
CA GLY A 84 -24.49 2.15 28.66
C GLY A 84 -24.53 1.40 27.34
N THR A 85 -23.38 1.14 26.73
CA THR A 85 -23.23 0.50 25.40
C THR A 85 -23.59 -0.98 25.39
N GLU A 86 -23.66 -1.62 26.55
CA GLU A 86 -24.12 -3.00 26.75
C GLU A 86 -25.53 -3.26 26.19
N ILE A 87 -26.32 -2.22 25.99
CA ILE A 87 -27.64 -2.33 25.35
C ILE A 87 -27.55 -2.90 23.93
N PHE A 88 -26.43 -2.69 23.25
CA PHE A 88 -26.20 -3.16 21.89
C PHE A 88 -25.74 -4.61 21.79
N SER A 89 -25.22 -5.21 22.89
CA SER A 89 -24.72 -6.60 22.95
C SER A 89 -25.63 -7.54 23.77
N ARG A 90 -26.83 -7.12 24.12
CA ARG A 90 -27.75 -7.90 24.95
C ARG A 90 -28.04 -9.32 24.45
N VAL A 91 -28.01 -9.54 23.14
CA VAL A 91 -28.28 -10.85 22.54
C VAL A 91 -27.06 -11.77 22.69
N ALA A 92 -25.86 -11.23 22.60
CA ALA A 92 -24.61 -11.95 22.92
C ALA A 92 -24.57 -12.29 24.42
N ASP A 93 -24.89 -11.33 25.30
CA ASP A 93 -24.95 -11.55 26.76
C ASP A 93 -25.97 -12.64 27.12
N PHE A 94 -27.12 -12.67 26.43
CA PHE A 94 -28.10 -13.72 26.59
C PHE A 94 -27.56 -15.09 26.20
N TYR A 95 -26.88 -15.16 25.04
CA TYR A 95 -26.22 -16.38 24.57
C TYR A 95 -25.13 -16.85 25.55
N GLU A 96 -24.29 -15.97 26.05
CA GLU A 96 -23.24 -16.31 27.03
C GLU A 96 -23.83 -16.87 28.33
N LYS A 97 -25.03 -16.42 28.68
CA LYS A 97 -25.75 -16.89 29.89
C LYS A 97 -26.45 -18.23 29.70
N HIS A 98 -27.09 -18.45 28.57
CA HIS A 98 -28.02 -19.55 28.31
C HIS A 98 -27.51 -20.60 27.33
N GLY A 99 -26.43 -20.37 26.61
CA GLY A 99 -25.88 -21.26 25.58
C GLY A 99 -26.70 -21.31 24.29
N CYS A 100 -27.75 -20.48 24.18
CA CYS A 100 -28.59 -20.37 22.98
C CYS A 100 -29.14 -18.94 22.86
N TYR A 101 -29.57 -18.57 21.65
CA TYR A 101 -30.11 -17.25 21.36
C TYR A 101 -31.59 -17.10 21.68
N CYS A 102 -32.33 -18.21 21.66
CA CYS A 102 -33.74 -18.26 21.92
C CYS A 102 -34.06 -19.54 22.73
N LEU A 103 -34.90 -19.43 23.76
CA LEU A 103 -35.31 -20.57 24.59
C LEU A 103 -36.58 -21.26 24.05
N GLU A 104 -37.25 -20.60 23.08
CA GLU A 104 -38.43 -21.15 22.44
C GLU A 104 -38.07 -22.21 21.41
N PRO A 105 -38.87 -23.23 21.16
CA PRO A 105 -38.67 -24.17 20.05
C PRO A 105 -38.54 -23.46 18.70
N ASP A 106 -37.66 -23.92 17.84
CA ASP A 106 -37.30 -23.27 16.56
C ASP A 106 -38.52 -23.03 15.63
N ASP A 107 -39.55 -23.87 15.69
CA ASP A 107 -40.76 -23.78 14.89
C ASP A 107 -41.90 -22.98 15.57
N SER A 108 -41.67 -22.49 16.79
CA SER A 108 -42.66 -21.68 17.48
C SER A 108 -42.85 -20.31 16.84
N PRO A 109 -44.09 -19.72 16.90
CA PRO A 109 -44.31 -18.37 16.40
C PRO A 109 -43.42 -17.31 17.08
N ASN A 110 -43.05 -17.52 18.32
CA ASN A 110 -42.18 -16.61 19.08
C ASN A 110 -40.72 -16.69 18.58
N ALA A 111 -40.19 -17.89 18.36
CA ALA A 111 -38.87 -18.08 17.80
C ALA A 111 -38.80 -17.47 16.39
N ILE A 112 -39.81 -17.71 15.55
CA ILE A 112 -39.86 -17.13 14.18
C ILE A 112 -39.83 -15.59 14.23
N LYS A 113 -40.64 -14.98 15.11
CA LYS A 113 -40.67 -13.52 15.30
C LYS A 113 -39.32 -13.00 15.83
N PHE A 114 -38.68 -13.74 16.75
CA PHE A 114 -37.36 -13.40 17.26
C PHE A 114 -36.35 -13.34 16.12
N TRP A 115 -36.23 -14.40 15.29
CA TRP A 115 -35.26 -14.48 14.23
C TRP A 115 -35.52 -13.49 13.07
N GLN A 116 -36.78 -13.17 12.79
CA GLN A 116 -37.15 -12.11 11.84
C GLN A 116 -36.67 -10.75 12.33
N ARG A 117 -36.94 -10.42 13.61
CA ARG A 117 -36.46 -9.18 14.22
C ARG A 117 -34.95 -9.09 14.27
N GLU A 118 -34.26 -10.18 14.56
CA GLU A 118 -32.80 -10.20 14.58
C GLU A 118 -32.21 -10.05 13.16
N MET A 119 -32.85 -10.63 12.14
CA MET A 119 -32.46 -10.39 10.74
C MET A 119 -32.63 -8.91 10.37
N ASP A 120 -33.73 -8.28 10.75
CA ASP A 120 -33.94 -6.84 10.52
C ASP A 120 -32.85 -5.99 11.19
N ARG A 121 -32.45 -6.33 12.41
CA ARG A 121 -31.39 -5.64 13.15
C ARG A 121 -30.02 -5.78 12.50
N ARG A 122 -29.71 -6.98 11.98
CA ARG A 122 -28.46 -7.25 11.26
C ARG A 122 -28.34 -6.46 9.93
N VAL A 123 -29.47 -6.11 9.33
CA VAL A 123 -29.51 -5.36 8.05
C VAL A 123 -29.66 -3.87 8.31
N LYS A 124 -30.57 -3.47 9.19
CA LYS A 124 -30.96 -2.06 9.38
C LYS A 124 -30.24 -1.36 10.54
N GLY A 125 -29.65 -2.14 11.45
CA GLY A 125 -29.08 -1.61 12.69
C GLY A 125 -30.12 -1.37 13.78
N VAL A 126 -29.65 -0.80 14.88
CA VAL A 126 -30.49 -0.50 16.08
C VAL A 126 -30.16 0.87 16.64
N GLN A 127 -31.11 1.45 17.37
CA GLN A 127 -30.96 2.73 18.04
C GLN A 127 -31.12 2.59 19.54
N ALA A 128 -30.34 3.35 20.30
CA ALA A 128 -30.44 3.43 21.75
C ALA A 128 -30.04 4.80 22.29
N TYR A 129 -30.51 5.15 23.46
CA TYR A 129 -30.09 6.35 24.18
C TYR A 129 -28.82 6.04 24.97
N CYS A 130 -27.67 6.40 24.44
CA CYS A 130 -26.38 6.09 25.05
C CYS A 130 -25.27 7.10 24.73
N LYS A 131 -25.54 8.15 23.94
CA LYS A 131 -24.58 9.22 23.61
C LYS A 131 -24.68 10.33 24.64
N LEU A 132 -23.55 10.66 25.29
CA LEU A 132 -23.44 11.79 26.21
C LEU A 132 -22.38 12.76 25.67
N TYR A 133 -22.74 14.03 25.51
CA TYR A 133 -21.77 15.04 25.14
C TYR A 133 -20.81 15.35 26.28
N ILE A 134 -19.54 15.54 25.96
CA ILE A 134 -18.47 15.79 26.96
C ILE A 134 -18.79 17.01 27.83
N LYS A 135 -19.41 18.04 27.26
CA LYS A 135 -19.86 19.25 27.98
C LYS A 135 -20.89 18.95 29.08
N ASP A 136 -21.69 17.90 28.93
CA ASP A 136 -22.78 17.55 29.84
C ASP A 136 -22.37 16.53 30.90
N ILE A 137 -21.11 16.03 30.86
CA ILE A 137 -20.58 15.06 31.85
C ILE A 137 -20.73 15.54 33.30
N PRO A 138 -20.39 16.80 33.65
CA PRO A 138 -20.55 17.27 35.02
C PRO A 138 -21.99 17.17 35.53
N VAL A 139 -22.98 17.53 34.70
CA VAL A 139 -24.42 17.46 35.04
C VAL A 139 -24.86 16.01 35.15
N TYR A 140 -24.39 15.13 34.26
CA TYR A 140 -24.70 13.70 34.29
C TYR A 140 -24.16 13.03 35.57
N LEU A 141 -22.96 13.37 36.00
CA LEU A 141 -22.37 12.84 37.24
C LEU A 141 -23.08 13.37 38.50
N ALA A 142 -23.56 14.60 38.46
CA ALA A 142 -24.28 15.21 39.57
C ALA A 142 -25.75 14.78 39.69
N ALA A 143 -26.30 14.12 38.66
CA ALA A 143 -27.70 13.70 38.63
C ALA A 143 -28.01 12.69 39.72
N LYS A 144 -29.11 12.91 40.45
CA LYS A 144 -29.50 12.13 41.62
C LYS A 144 -30.31 10.89 41.27
N SER A 145 -30.87 10.81 40.07
CA SER A 145 -31.71 9.69 39.64
C SER A 145 -31.35 9.20 38.24
N ASP A 146 -31.71 7.96 37.92
CA ASP A 146 -31.52 7.40 36.59
C ASP A 146 -32.39 8.09 35.53
N ALA A 147 -33.53 8.65 35.92
CA ALA A 147 -34.40 9.43 35.05
C ALA A 147 -33.71 10.72 34.61
N GLU A 148 -33.07 11.45 35.54
CA GLU A 148 -32.26 12.65 35.23
C GLU A 148 -31.08 12.32 34.32
N ARG A 149 -30.36 11.23 34.61
CA ARG A 149 -29.24 10.76 33.74
C ARG A 149 -29.72 10.43 32.33
N LYS A 150 -30.86 9.69 32.25
CA LYS A 150 -31.44 9.30 30.95
C LYS A 150 -31.88 10.51 30.12
N ALA A 151 -32.35 11.57 30.76
CA ALA A 151 -32.77 12.80 30.08
C ALA A 151 -31.62 13.53 29.40
N LEU A 152 -30.39 13.32 29.84
CA LEU A 152 -29.17 13.90 29.25
C LEU A 152 -28.60 13.06 28.08
N LEU A 153 -29.10 11.84 27.90
CA LEU A 153 -28.62 10.94 26.87
C LEU A 153 -29.30 11.19 25.52
N HIS A 154 -28.51 11.15 24.46
CA HIS A 154 -28.98 11.24 23.09
C HIS A 154 -29.04 9.88 22.43
N LYS A 155 -29.90 9.75 21.42
CA LYS A 155 -29.99 8.55 20.60
C LYS A 155 -28.73 8.39 19.75
N VAL A 156 -28.25 7.15 19.67
CA VAL A 156 -27.25 6.74 18.67
C VAL A 156 -27.78 5.51 17.94
N ARG A 157 -27.54 5.46 16.64
CA ARG A 157 -27.81 4.27 15.82
C ARG A 157 -26.48 3.59 15.52
N ILE A 158 -26.40 2.29 15.81
CA ILE A 158 -25.33 1.44 15.25
C ILE A 158 -25.82 0.80 13.96
N THR A 159 -24.89 0.56 13.02
CA THR A 159 -25.19 -0.07 11.73
C THR A 159 -25.58 -1.54 11.89
N GLY A 160 -26.17 -2.12 10.85
CA GLY A 160 -26.51 -3.54 10.84
C GLY A 160 -25.29 -4.44 11.03
N ASP A 161 -24.19 -4.12 10.35
CA ASP A 161 -22.93 -4.84 10.46
C ASP A 161 -22.32 -4.74 11.86
N HIS A 162 -22.37 -3.55 12.48
CA HIS A 162 -21.92 -3.39 13.87
C HIS A 162 -22.77 -4.19 14.85
N TYR A 163 -24.09 -4.19 14.67
CA TYR A 163 -25.00 -5.02 15.47
C TYR A 163 -24.70 -6.50 15.29
N ASN A 164 -24.49 -6.95 14.05
CA ASN A 164 -24.11 -8.32 13.75
C ASN A 164 -22.76 -8.68 14.41
N TYR A 165 -21.77 -7.81 14.29
CA TYR A 165 -20.45 -8.01 14.90
C TYR A 165 -20.55 -8.22 16.41
N LEU A 166 -21.28 -7.37 17.12
CA LEU A 166 -21.42 -7.44 18.58
C LEU A 166 -22.18 -8.68 19.07
N ASN A 167 -23.17 -9.16 18.32
CA ASN A 167 -24.10 -10.21 18.82
C ASN A 167 -23.87 -11.58 18.18
N TYR A 168 -23.25 -11.64 17.02
CA TYR A 168 -23.08 -12.87 16.24
C TYR A 168 -21.63 -13.03 15.73
N GLY A 169 -20.81 -12.00 15.84
CA GLY A 169 -19.41 -12.06 15.46
C GLY A 169 -18.57 -12.88 16.43
N ARG A 170 -17.63 -13.66 15.89
CA ARG A 170 -16.69 -14.46 16.71
C ARG A 170 -15.29 -13.91 16.53
N ILE A 171 -14.60 -13.67 17.63
CA ILE A 171 -13.23 -13.15 17.66
C ILE A 171 -12.39 -13.91 18.68
N GLU A 172 -11.09 -13.92 18.49
CA GLU A 172 -10.15 -14.25 19.56
C GLU A 172 -9.88 -12.99 20.39
N ARG A 173 -10.15 -13.06 21.70
CA ARG A 173 -9.97 -11.97 22.66
C ARG A 173 -9.31 -12.43 23.94
N ALA A 174 -8.82 -11.52 24.72
CA ALA A 174 -8.37 -11.85 26.08
C ALA A 174 -9.57 -12.38 26.91
N PRO A 175 -9.34 -13.41 27.75
CA PRO A 175 -10.36 -13.90 28.64
C PRO A 175 -10.82 -12.79 29.60
N ASN A 176 -12.13 -12.74 29.88
CA ASN A 176 -12.65 -11.90 30.95
C ASN A 176 -12.31 -12.50 32.33
N GLU A 177 -12.60 -11.79 33.43
CA GLU A 177 -12.28 -12.26 34.78
C GLU A 177 -12.91 -13.62 35.13
N LYS A 178 -14.12 -13.87 34.67
CA LYS A 178 -14.85 -15.11 34.92
C LYS A 178 -14.21 -16.28 34.16
N GLU A 179 -13.91 -16.06 32.88
CA GLU A 179 -13.20 -17.03 32.03
C GLU A 179 -11.77 -17.27 32.54
N ARG A 180 -11.07 -16.21 33.00
CA ARG A 180 -9.74 -16.35 33.60
C ARG A 180 -9.78 -17.23 34.86
N LYS A 181 -10.71 -16.96 35.76
CA LYS A 181 -10.91 -17.77 36.96
C LYS A 181 -11.24 -19.24 36.65
N GLN A 182 -11.98 -19.48 35.54
CA GLN A 182 -12.27 -20.83 35.09
C GLN A 182 -11.05 -21.53 34.51
N LEU A 183 -10.29 -20.83 33.62
CA LEU A 183 -9.06 -21.34 33.06
C LEU A 183 -8.01 -21.65 34.13
N ASP A 184 -7.92 -20.80 35.14
CA ASP A 184 -6.98 -21.00 36.27
C ASP A 184 -7.40 -22.25 37.11
N LYS A 185 -8.69 -22.46 37.34
CA LYS A 185 -9.18 -23.69 37.98
C LYS A 185 -8.91 -24.95 37.19
N GLU A 186 -8.93 -24.83 35.86
CA GLU A 186 -8.58 -25.93 34.92
C GLU A 186 -7.08 -26.14 34.75
N GLY A 187 -6.22 -25.35 35.42
CA GLY A 187 -4.77 -25.42 35.27
C GLY A 187 -4.24 -24.85 33.94
N ARG A 188 -5.06 -24.12 33.19
CA ARG A 188 -4.75 -23.55 31.87
C ARG A 188 -4.21 -22.12 31.96
N PHE A 189 -3.20 -21.90 32.78
CA PHE A 189 -2.64 -20.57 33.08
C PHE A 189 -2.01 -19.86 31.85
N LYS A 190 -1.56 -20.61 30.85
CA LYS A 190 -0.89 -20.06 29.66
C LYS A 190 -1.84 -19.64 28.54
N VAL A 191 -3.15 -19.82 28.70
CA VAL A 191 -4.14 -19.42 27.69
C VAL A 191 -4.34 -17.90 27.72
N ASN A 192 -3.82 -17.21 26.73
CA ASN A 192 -3.88 -15.74 26.64
C ASN A 192 -5.08 -15.24 25.84
N THR A 193 -5.68 -16.09 24.99
CA THR A 193 -6.83 -15.75 24.17
C THR A 193 -7.90 -16.83 24.25
N VAL A 194 -9.15 -16.42 24.18
CA VAL A 194 -10.33 -17.28 24.08
C VAL A 194 -11.20 -16.79 22.93
N GLU A 195 -11.96 -17.70 22.34
CA GLU A 195 -12.99 -17.33 21.38
C GLU A 195 -14.21 -16.78 22.10
N GLY A 196 -14.74 -15.65 21.64
CA GLY A 196 -15.88 -15.00 22.27
C GLY A 196 -16.50 -13.92 21.39
N PHE A 197 -17.50 -13.24 21.95
CA PHE A 197 -18.09 -12.08 21.30
C PHE A 197 -17.22 -10.83 21.48
N PRO A 198 -17.18 -9.95 20.48
CA PRO A 198 -16.54 -8.65 20.64
C PRO A 198 -17.33 -7.79 21.65
N ARG A 199 -16.61 -6.83 22.23
CA ARG A 199 -17.22 -5.79 23.07
C ARG A 199 -17.36 -4.51 22.25
N PHE A 200 -18.23 -3.62 22.71
CA PHE A 200 -18.40 -2.31 22.10
C PHE A 200 -17.16 -1.45 22.32
N TRP A 201 -16.65 -0.88 21.22
CA TRP A 201 -15.55 0.08 21.22
C TRP A 201 -15.91 1.25 20.34
N ASP A 202 -15.58 2.47 20.75
CA ASP A 202 -15.84 3.68 19.94
C ASP A 202 -15.19 3.59 18.56
N GLY A 203 -13.97 3.04 18.49
CA GLY A 203 -13.29 2.82 17.21
C GLY A 203 -14.02 1.87 16.28
N ASP A 204 -14.73 0.87 16.81
CA ASP A 204 -15.55 -0.04 16.00
C ASP A 204 -16.81 0.67 15.52
N TYR A 205 -17.45 1.48 16.38
CA TYR A 205 -18.58 2.31 15.98
C TYR A 205 -18.25 3.18 14.78
N TRP A 206 -17.16 3.93 14.86
CA TRP A 206 -16.71 4.79 13.76
C TRP A 206 -16.34 4.00 12.52
N ASN A 207 -15.68 2.84 12.67
CA ASN A 207 -15.34 1.98 11.54
C ASN A 207 -16.58 1.56 10.75
N PHE A 208 -17.57 0.97 11.41
CA PHE A 208 -18.79 0.50 10.73
C PHE A 208 -19.65 1.66 10.22
N LYS A 209 -19.63 2.82 10.90
CA LYS A 209 -20.33 4.01 10.46
C LYS A 209 -19.75 4.59 9.18
N ILE A 210 -18.43 4.67 9.10
CA ILE A 210 -17.73 5.14 7.89
C ILE A 210 -18.00 4.20 6.73
N ASP A 211 -17.95 2.88 6.95
CA ASP A 211 -18.26 1.89 5.92
C ASP A 211 -19.67 2.07 5.35
N GLU A 212 -20.67 2.18 6.21
CA GLU A 212 -22.07 2.41 5.78
C GLU A 212 -22.23 3.73 5.04
N LEU A 213 -21.60 4.81 5.53
CA LEU A 213 -21.66 6.12 4.90
C LEU A 213 -21.05 6.10 3.49
N ILE A 214 -19.87 5.51 3.35
CA ILE A 214 -19.15 5.43 2.06
C ILE A 214 -19.90 4.53 1.09
N ALA A 215 -20.41 3.39 1.53
CA ALA A 215 -21.22 2.48 0.71
C ALA A 215 -22.51 3.17 0.21
N ASN A 216 -23.21 3.89 1.09
CA ASN A 216 -24.42 4.63 0.72
C ASN A 216 -24.17 5.77 -0.29
N ASN A 217 -22.94 6.27 -0.36
CA ASN A 217 -22.53 7.28 -1.32
C ASN A 217 -21.79 6.71 -2.54
N SER A 218 -21.68 5.38 -2.66
CA SER A 218 -21.00 4.70 -3.76
C SER A 218 -19.55 5.17 -3.96
N CYS A 219 -18.86 5.42 -2.86
CA CYS A 219 -17.47 5.88 -2.85
C CYS A 219 -16.53 4.74 -2.48
N ASN A 220 -15.26 4.88 -2.87
CA ASN A 220 -14.20 3.99 -2.42
C ASN A 220 -13.62 4.51 -1.10
N LEU A 221 -13.17 3.58 -0.26
CA LEU A 221 -12.58 3.88 1.04
C LEU A 221 -11.19 3.26 1.17
N CYS A 222 -10.21 4.06 1.54
CA CYS A 222 -8.91 3.60 1.99
C CYS A 222 -8.81 3.80 3.51
N LYS A 223 -8.48 2.75 4.24
CA LYS A 223 -8.32 2.78 5.71
C LYS A 223 -6.87 2.56 6.09
N ALA A 224 -6.23 3.59 6.64
CA ALA A 224 -4.99 3.43 7.37
C ALA A 224 -5.31 2.92 8.79
N LYS A 225 -4.67 1.85 9.20
CA LYS A 225 -4.93 1.20 10.51
C LYS A 225 -3.62 0.90 11.24
N ALA A 226 -3.62 1.06 12.57
CA ALA A 226 -2.57 0.50 13.40
C ALA A 226 -2.69 -1.03 13.46
N ARG A 227 -1.54 -1.72 13.59
CA ARG A 227 -1.48 -3.18 13.70
C ARG A 227 -2.30 -3.68 14.91
N ARG A 228 -2.89 -4.87 14.82
CA ARG A 228 -3.64 -5.56 15.89
C ARG A 228 -4.91 -4.85 16.37
N LYS A 229 -5.59 -4.10 15.50
CA LYS A 229 -6.88 -3.43 15.80
C LYS A 229 -8.12 -4.25 15.42
N GLY A 230 -7.95 -5.54 15.14
CA GLY A 230 -9.06 -6.47 14.86
C GLY A 230 -9.81 -6.18 13.55
N PHE A 231 -9.18 -5.53 12.56
CA PHE A 231 -9.84 -5.21 11.30
C PHE A 231 -10.27 -6.46 10.53
N SER A 232 -9.44 -7.51 10.48
CA SER A 232 -9.80 -8.77 9.82
C SER A 232 -11.03 -9.42 10.45
N TYR A 233 -11.18 -9.34 11.78
CA TYR A 233 -12.39 -9.79 12.49
C TYR A 233 -13.63 -8.99 12.12
N LYS A 234 -13.52 -7.64 12.12
CA LYS A 234 -14.61 -6.75 11.73
C LYS A 234 -15.04 -6.99 10.30
N ARG A 235 -14.07 -7.03 9.39
CA ARG A 235 -14.31 -7.22 7.98
C ARG A 235 -14.84 -8.62 7.68
N GLY A 236 -14.28 -9.65 8.32
CA GLY A 236 -14.78 -11.02 8.21
C GLY A 236 -16.24 -11.17 8.66
N SER A 237 -16.61 -10.53 9.79
CA SER A 237 -17.99 -10.49 10.25
C SER A 237 -18.91 -9.73 9.29
N GLN A 238 -18.48 -8.60 8.74
CA GLN A 238 -19.24 -7.79 7.79
C GLN A 238 -19.48 -8.55 6.49
N ALA A 239 -18.45 -9.13 5.88
CA ALA A 239 -18.58 -9.92 4.66
C ALA A 239 -19.49 -11.16 4.87
N ALA A 240 -19.35 -11.86 6.01
CA ALA A 240 -20.23 -12.97 6.37
C ALA A 240 -21.69 -12.52 6.50
N ASN A 241 -21.94 -11.35 7.13
CA ASN A 241 -23.27 -10.77 7.21
C ASN A 241 -23.84 -10.46 5.83
N THR A 242 -23.07 -9.82 4.98
CA THR A 242 -23.48 -9.45 3.61
C THR A 242 -23.90 -10.65 2.78
N ILE A 243 -23.09 -11.73 2.72
CA ILE A 243 -23.40 -12.92 1.91
C ILE A 243 -24.48 -13.82 2.54
N ASN A 244 -24.62 -13.81 3.86
CA ASN A 244 -25.68 -14.58 4.55
C ASN A 244 -27.04 -13.88 4.54
N ALA A 245 -27.08 -12.54 4.53
CA ALA A 245 -28.31 -11.77 4.53
C ALA A 245 -28.89 -11.54 3.11
N ASN A 246 -28.06 -11.55 2.08
CA ASN A 246 -28.45 -11.20 0.69
C ASN A 246 -28.27 -12.38 -0.25
N LYS A 247 -29.23 -12.55 -1.20
CA LYS A 247 -29.18 -13.60 -2.24
C LYS A 247 -28.41 -13.14 -3.48
N ASN A 248 -27.69 -14.07 -4.11
CA ASN A 248 -27.01 -13.87 -5.39
C ASN A 248 -25.99 -12.71 -5.37
N VAL A 249 -25.36 -12.46 -4.22
CA VAL A 249 -24.33 -11.45 -4.09
C VAL A 249 -22.96 -12.09 -4.03
N THR A 250 -21.94 -11.35 -4.47
CA THR A 250 -20.55 -11.75 -4.37
C THR A 250 -19.78 -10.67 -3.61
N VAL A 251 -18.98 -11.10 -2.65
CA VAL A 251 -17.97 -10.28 -1.97
C VAL A 251 -16.61 -10.80 -2.38
N THR A 252 -15.71 -9.94 -2.81
CA THR A 252 -14.33 -10.30 -3.15
C THR A 252 -13.39 -9.74 -2.11
N LEU A 253 -12.54 -10.59 -1.56
CA LEU A 253 -11.42 -10.21 -0.72
C LEU A 253 -10.14 -10.48 -1.48
N ALA A 254 -9.30 -9.48 -1.61
CA ALA A 254 -8.07 -9.55 -2.37
C ALA A 254 -6.87 -9.20 -1.49
N ALA A 255 -5.78 -9.91 -1.63
CA ALA A 255 -4.50 -9.59 -0.99
C ALA A 255 -3.35 -9.97 -1.94
N ASP A 256 -2.14 -9.56 -1.60
CA ASP A 256 -0.96 -9.94 -2.38
C ASP A 256 -0.78 -11.46 -2.45
N GLN A 257 -0.92 -12.14 -1.31
CA GLN A 257 -0.81 -13.60 -1.20
C GLN A 257 -2.09 -14.19 -0.60
N MET A 258 -2.42 -15.43 -0.98
CA MET A 258 -3.61 -16.12 -0.49
C MET A 258 -3.56 -16.33 1.03
N ASP A 259 -2.39 -16.59 1.59
CA ASP A 259 -2.20 -16.82 3.02
C ASP A 259 -2.65 -15.63 3.87
N TYR A 260 -2.47 -14.39 3.38
CA TYR A 260 -2.96 -13.19 4.07
C TYR A 260 -4.49 -13.12 4.20
N LEU A 261 -5.21 -13.92 3.41
CA LEU A 261 -6.67 -14.04 3.48
C LEU A 261 -7.13 -15.30 4.21
N THR A 262 -6.38 -16.40 4.14
CA THR A 262 -6.85 -17.73 4.51
C THR A 262 -6.21 -18.32 5.76
N GLU A 263 -5.08 -17.77 6.23
CA GLU A 263 -4.48 -18.17 7.50
C GLU A 263 -5.41 -17.89 8.69
N LYS A 264 -5.20 -18.61 9.79
CA LYS A 264 -5.98 -18.44 11.02
C LYS A 264 -5.98 -16.98 11.49
N GLY A 265 -7.18 -16.39 11.59
CA GLY A 265 -7.37 -14.98 11.98
C GLY A 265 -7.34 -14.00 10.81
N ALA A 266 -7.03 -14.42 9.59
CA ALA A 266 -7.13 -13.62 8.38
C ALA A 266 -8.59 -13.43 7.94
N THR A 267 -8.84 -12.51 7.02
CA THR A 267 -10.20 -12.02 6.74
C THR A 267 -11.10 -13.10 6.16
N SER A 268 -10.68 -13.87 5.14
CA SER A 268 -11.50 -14.95 4.56
C SER A 268 -11.72 -16.09 5.56
N TYR A 269 -10.69 -16.42 6.36
CA TYR A 269 -10.83 -17.37 7.45
C TYR A 269 -11.91 -16.92 8.44
N MET A 270 -11.92 -15.64 8.82
CA MET A 270 -12.92 -15.08 9.74
C MET A 270 -14.33 -15.03 9.13
N VAL A 271 -14.47 -14.86 7.81
CA VAL A 271 -15.75 -15.03 7.12
C VAL A 271 -16.29 -16.46 7.36
N LYS A 272 -15.45 -17.47 7.13
CA LYS A 272 -15.85 -18.88 7.34
C LYS A 272 -16.25 -19.16 8.78
N VAL A 273 -15.46 -18.69 9.75
CA VAL A 273 -15.79 -18.84 11.19
C VAL A 273 -17.16 -18.26 11.52
N ASN A 274 -17.48 -17.07 11.00
CA ASN A 274 -18.79 -16.46 11.25
C ASN A 274 -19.94 -17.19 10.53
N LEU A 275 -19.71 -17.67 9.30
CA LEU A 275 -20.71 -18.46 8.58
C LEU A 275 -20.99 -19.79 9.28
N ASP A 276 -19.96 -20.50 9.74
CA ASP A 276 -20.11 -21.74 10.51
C ASP A 276 -20.89 -21.49 11.81
N TRP A 277 -20.64 -20.37 12.46
CA TRP A 277 -21.42 -19.96 13.63
C TRP A 277 -22.89 -19.75 13.28
N TYR A 278 -23.21 -19.13 12.14
CA TYR A 278 -24.60 -18.96 11.71
C TYR A 278 -25.26 -20.30 11.38
N GLU A 279 -24.57 -21.21 10.73
CA GLU A 279 -25.08 -22.55 10.43
C GLU A 279 -25.37 -23.36 11.70
N ASP A 280 -24.47 -23.30 12.70
CA ASP A 280 -24.56 -24.08 13.92
C ASP A 280 -25.54 -23.52 14.94
N LYS A 281 -25.54 -22.20 15.14
CA LYS A 281 -26.14 -21.56 16.33
C LYS A 281 -27.32 -20.66 16.04
N THR A 282 -27.64 -20.42 14.75
CA THR A 282 -28.75 -19.52 14.38
C THR A 282 -29.76 -20.19 13.45
N TYR A 283 -30.88 -19.53 13.24
CA TYR A 283 -31.89 -19.96 12.26
C TYR A 283 -31.54 -19.57 10.80
N TRP A 284 -30.41 -18.92 10.58
CA TRP A 284 -29.98 -18.43 9.26
C TRP A 284 -29.10 -19.44 8.51
N ARG A 285 -29.46 -20.70 8.59
CA ARG A 285 -28.78 -21.80 7.90
C ARG A 285 -28.97 -21.68 6.40
N ARG A 286 -27.89 -21.60 5.65
CA ARG A 286 -27.89 -21.44 4.18
C ARG A 286 -27.34 -22.66 3.46
N GLY A 287 -26.56 -23.49 4.17
CA GLY A 287 -25.81 -24.59 3.63
C GLY A 287 -24.64 -24.12 2.75
N TYR A 288 -23.79 -25.05 2.35
CA TYR A 288 -22.63 -24.78 1.51
C TYR A 288 -22.70 -25.56 0.20
N LEU A 289 -22.55 -24.88 -0.93
CA LEU A 289 -22.26 -25.49 -2.24
C LEU A 289 -20.75 -25.68 -2.43
N SER A 290 -19.93 -24.78 -1.87
CA SER A 290 -18.47 -24.85 -1.84
C SER A 290 -17.97 -24.20 -0.55
N GLU A 291 -16.97 -24.83 0.06
CA GLU A 291 -16.29 -24.35 1.27
C GLU A 291 -14.79 -24.08 1.01
N ASN A 292 -14.35 -24.19 -0.22
CA ASN A 292 -12.94 -24.06 -0.59
C ASN A 292 -12.60 -22.59 -0.85
N PHE A 293 -11.57 -22.06 -0.18
CA PHE A 293 -11.13 -20.68 -0.35
C PHE A 293 -10.64 -20.38 -1.78
N ASP A 294 -9.92 -21.32 -2.43
CA ASP A 294 -9.39 -21.14 -3.78
C ASP A 294 -10.51 -21.06 -4.84
N LYS A 295 -11.60 -21.81 -4.63
CA LYS A 295 -12.77 -21.85 -5.53
C LYS A 295 -13.86 -20.87 -5.13
N GLY A 296 -13.75 -20.30 -3.95
CA GLY A 296 -14.75 -19.47 -3.30
C GLY A 296 -15.70 -20.26 -2.39
N ILE A 297 -16.13 -19.61 -1.31
CA ILE A 297 -17.19 -20.12 -0.43
C ILE A 297 -18.52 -19.72 -1.06
N GLU A 298 -19.38 -20.69 -1.36
CA GLU A 298 -20.70 -20.44 -1.96
C GLU A 298 -21.79 -21.04 -1.08
N LEU A 299 -22.80 -20.21 -0.74
CA LEU A 299 -23.94 -20.61 0.08
C LEU A 299 -25.05 -21.20 -0.79
N GLY A 300 -25.62 -22.34 -0.37
CA GLY A 300 -26.71 -23.00 -1.06
C GLY A 300 -26.67 -24.51 -0.93
N TYR A 301 -27.47 -25.20 -1.73
CA TYR A 301 -27.57 -26.66 -1.72
C TYR A 301 -27.90 -27.22 -3.12
N LYS A 302 -27.69 -28.54 -3.29
CA LYS A 302 -28.08 -29.30 -4.49
C LYS A 302 -29.20 -30.24 -4.15
N LYS A 303 -30.19 -30.36 -5.03
CA LYS A 303 -31.24 -31.38 -4.92
C LYS A 303 -30.84 -32.63 -5.67
N SER A 304 -30.84 -33.78 -5.04
CA SER A 304 -30.39 -35.07 -5.61
C SER A 304 -31.16 -35.51 -6.89
N LYS A 305 -32.41 -35.06 -7.06
CA LYS A 305 -33.24 -35.39 -8.21
C LYS A 305 -33.06 -34.49 -9.43
N GLU A 306 -32.40 -33.35 -9.29
CA GLU A 306 -32.26 -32.34 -10.36
C GLU A 306 -30.79 -32.16 -10.80
N GLY A 307 -29.97 -33.16 -10.59
CA GLY A 307 -28.59 -33.19 -11.05
C GLY A 307 -27.70 -32.10 -10.43
N GLN A 308 -26.96 -31.36 -11.27
CA GLN A 308 -25.97 -30.38 -10.79
C GLN A 308 -26.54 -28.98 -10.49
N LYS A 309 -27.85 -28.77 -10.64
CA LYS A 309 -28.45 -27.44 -10.42
C LYS A 309 -28.34 -27.01 -8.98
N ALA A 310 -27.81 -25.79 -8.77
CA ALA A 310 -27.65 -25.18 -7.46
C ALA A 310 -28.90 -24.39 -7.05
N PHE A 311 -29.30 -24.50 -5.80
CA PHE A 311 -30.44 -23.84 -5.18
C PHE A 311 -30.02 -23.07 -3.95
N GLY A 312 -30.92 -22.27 -3.40
CA GLY A 312 -30.73 -21.54 -2.14
C GLY A 312 -30.22 -20.12 -2.36
N PHE A 313 -29.32 -19.67 -1.49
CA PHE A 313 -28.86 -18.28 -1.45
C PHE A 313 -27.96 -17.91 -2.62
N ARG A 314 -27.03 -18.79 -2.98
CA ARG A 314 -26.09 -18.62 -4.08
C ARG A 314 -25.21 -17.36 -3.99
N SER A 315 -25.02 -16.87 -2.77
CA SER A 315 -24.10 -15.79 -2.47
C SER A 315 -22.70 -16.34 -2.24
N LYS A 316 -21.67 -15.58 -2.63
CA LYS A 316 -20.28 -16.06 -2.70
C LYS A 316 -19.31 -15.12 -1.99
N LEU A 317 -18.31 -15.74 -1.36
CA LEU A 317 -17.04 -15.11 -1.04
C LEU A 317 -15.99 -15.58 -2.04
N LEU A 318 -15.29 -14.66 -2.66
CA LEU A 318 -14.12 -14.94 -3.48
C LEU A 318 -12.88 -14.42 -2.77
N SER A 319 -11.91 -15.29 -2.53
CA SER A 319 -10.57 -14.92 -2.06
C SER A 319 -9.63 -14.88 -3.27
N VAL A 320 -8.92 -13.79 -3.46
CA VAL A 320 -8.11 -13.56 -4.66
C VAL A 320 -6.70 -13.12 -4.26
N ALA A 321 -5.70 -13.92 -4.62
CA ALA A 321 -4.32 -13.49 -4.56
C ALA A 321 -3.99 -12.68 -5.82
N ILE A 322 -3.60 -11.40 -5.64
CA ILE A 322 -3.24 -10.51 -6.74
C ILE A 322 -1.79 -10.70 -7.18
N GLY A 323 -0.88 -10.98 -6.28
CA GLY A 323 0.52 -11.35 -6.49
C GLY A 323 1.11 -11.03 -7.86
N LYS A 324 1.19 -12.07 -8.69
CA LYS A 324 1.72 -11.96 -10.07
C LYS A 324 0.68 -11.56 -11.12
N ASN A 325 -0.59 -11.45 -10.77
CA ASN A 325 -1.68 -11.14 -11.69
C ASN A 325 -2.53 -9.98 -11.17
N GLU A 326 -2.11 -8.77 -11.47
CA GLU A 326 -2.77 -7.53 -11.07
C GLU A 326 -4.25 -7.45 -11.52
N SER A 327 -4.61 -8.20 -12.57
CA SER A 327 -5.97 -8.26 -13.10
C SER A 327 -6.82 -9.37 -12.46
N ALA A 328 -6.31 -10.15 -11.52
CA ALA A 328 -7.02 -11.29 -10.95
C ALA A 328 -8.36 -10.89 -10.27
N ALA A 329 -8.43 -9.70 -9.69
CA ALA A 329 -9.64 -9.14 -9.09
C ALA A 329 -10.51 -8.36 -10.09
N VAL A 330 -9.99 -8.03 -11.29
CA VAL A 330 -10.69 -7.25 -12.32
C VAL A 330 -11.71 -8.14 -13.03
N GLY A 331 -12.89 -7.59 -13.33
CA GLY A 331 -13.97 -8.32 -14.04
C GLY A 331 -14.78 -9.26 -13.16
N LYS A 332 -14.47 -9.42 -11.89
CA LYS A 332 -15.33 -10.11 -10.92
C LYS A 332 -16.53 -9.22 -10.60
N LYS A 333 -17.75 -9.65 -10.96
CA LYS A 333 -18.98 -8.96 -10.57
C LYS A 333 -19.21 -9.16 -9.08
N ALA A 334 -18.71 -8.23 -8.27
CA ALA A 334 -18.90 -8.22 -6.84
C ALA A 334 -19.65 -6.94 -6.42
N ILE A 335 -20.46 -7.03 -5.37
CA ILE A 335 -21.07 -5.85 -4.75
C ILE A 335 -20.07 -5.09 -3.89
N GLU A 336 -18.99 -5.77 -3.50
CA GLU A 336 -17.95 -5.24 -2.65
C GLU A 336 -16.62 -5.94 -2.93
N THR A 337 -15.55 -5.17 -3.04
CA THR A 337 -14.19 -5.69 -3.21
C THR A 337 -13.28 -4.99 -2.21
N ASP A 338 -12.57 -5.77 -1.40
CA ASP A 338 -11.62 -5.26 -0.42
C ASP A 338 -10.23 -5.77 -0.71
N PHE A 339 -9.26 -4.89 -0.46
CA PHE A 339 -7.85 -5.18 -0.52
C PHE A 339 -7.27 -5.16 0.89
N GLU A 340 -6.80 -6.31 1.37
CA GLU A 340 -6.09 -6.44 2.64
C GLU A 340 -4.59 -6.21 2.44
N GLU A 341 -3.97 -5.59 3.45
CA GLU A 341 -2.53 -5.38 3.51
C GLU A 341 -1.95 -4.62 2.29
N ALA A 342 -2.67 -3.62 1.78
CA ALA A 342 -2.20 -2.72 0.72
C ALA A 342 -1.04 -1.78 1.17
N GLY A 343 -0.55 -1.94 2.40
CA GLY A 343 0.39 -1.04 3.07
C GLY A 343 1.86 -1.39 2.90
N LYS A 344 2.30 -1.89 1.74
CA LYS A 344 3.71 -2.02 1.38
C LYS A 344 4.19 -0.67 0.89
N CYS A 345 5.00 0.03 1.68
CA CYS A 345 5.43 1.39 1.38
C CYS A 345 6.94 1.49 1.30
N PHE A 346 7.42 2.46 0.51
CA PHE A 346 8.81 2.91 0.50
C PHE A 346 8.98 4.09 1.45
N GLY A 347 10.19 4.26 1.98
CA GLY A 347 10.55 5.43 2.77
C GLY A 347 10.62 6.70 1.91
N GLU A 348 10.43 7.85 2.53
CA GLU A 348 10.60 9.16 1.90
C GLU A 348 11.94 9.26 1.19
N ASN A 349 12.00 9.99 0.08
CA ASN A 349 13.17 10.17 -0.80
C ASN A 349 13.67 8.89 -1.50
N THR A 350 12.90 7.81 -1.49
CA THR A 350 13.20 6.66 -2.36
C THR A 350 12.87 7.03 -3.81
N GLY A 351 13.87 6.93 -4.70
CA GLY A 351 13.75 7.27 -6.12
C GLY A 351 13.13 6.13 -6.93
N PHE A 352 12.22 6.50 -7.82
CA PHE A 352 11.59 5.59 -8.78
C PHE A 352 11.92 6.02 -10.21
N ILE A 353 12.26 5.05 -11.04
CA ILE A 353 12.46 5.29 -12.47
C ILE A 353 11.08 5.40 -13.14
N MET A 354 10.83 6.54 -13.76
CA MET A 354 9.64 6.80 -14.54
C MET A 354 9.76 6.17 -15.93
N SER A 355 8.63 6.03 -16.65
CA SER A 355 8.64 5.44 -18.00
C SER A 355 9.44 6.21 -19.02
N ASP A 356 9.70 7.50 -18.76
CA ASP A 356 10.55 8.37 -19.58
C ASP A 356 12.04 8.34 -19.19
N GLY A 357 12.39 7.52 -18.19
CA GLY A 357 13.73 7.35 -17.65
C GLY A 357 14.09 8.28 -16.49
N GLN A 358 13.34 9.34 -16.24
CA GLN A 358 13.64 10.26 -15.14
C GLN A 358 13.41 9.59 -13.78
N ILE A 359 14.09 10.07 -12.75
CA ILE A 359 13.86 9.64 -11.37
C ILE A 359 12.89 10.62 -10.70
N LYS A 360 11.86 10.06 -10.04
CA LYS A 360 10.91 10.82 -9.21
C LYS A 360 10.86 10.21 -7.82
N PHE A 361 10.89 11.04 -6.79
CA PHE A 361 10.80 10.53 -5.42
C PHE A 361 9.39 10.03 -5.08
N VAL A 362 9.32 9.01 -4.21
CA VAL A 362 8.06 8.33 -3.86
C VAL A 362 6.96 9.28 -3.39
N GLN A 363 7.32 10.30 -2.60
CA GLN A 363 6.38 11.31 -2.10
C GLN A 363 5.81 12.23 -3.18
N ASP A 364 6.49 12.34 -4.31
CA ASP A 364 6.08 13.20 -5.44
C ASP A 364 5.26 12.44 -6.50
N ILE A 365 5.16 11.12 -6.38
CA ILE A 365 4.42 10.26 -7.31
C ILE A 365 2.92 10.50 -7.13
N LYS A 366 2.21 10.66 -8.26
CA LYS A 366 0.77 10.95 -8.29
C LYS A 366 0.02 9.88 -9.09
N ILE A 367 -1.26 9.77 -8.83
CA ILE A 367 -2.17 8.92 -9.62
C ILE A 367 -2.10 9.36 -11.08
N GLY A 368 -1.94 8.39 -11.99
CA GLY A 368 -1.77 8.61 -13.42
C GLY A 368 -0.32 8.70 -13.89
N ASP A 369 0.65 8.87 -12.98
CA ASP A 369 2.07 8.76 -13.32
C ASP A 369 2.38 7.37 -13.88
N LYS A 370 3.40 7.28 -14.73
CA LYS A 370 3.85 6.04 -15.34
C LYS A 370 5.24 5.67 -14.83
N LEU A 371 5.32 4.63 -14.01
CA LEU A 371 6.56 4.06 -13.53
C LEU A 371 7.13 3.09 -14.57
N MET A 372 8.44 2.89 -14.57
CA MET A 372 9.10 1.87 -15.39
C MET A 372 8.94 0.50 -14.74
N GLY A 373 8.42 -0.46 -15.48
CA GLY A 373 8.37 -1.85 -15.06
C GLY A 373 9.68 -2.60 -15.32
N PRO A 374 9.92 -3.74 -14.63
CA PRO A 374 11.13 -4.53 -14.81
C PRO A 374 11.26 -5.18 -16.20
N ASP A 375 10.19 -5.21 -16.95
CA ASP A 375 10.07 -5.70 -18.32
C ASP A 375 10.19 -4.59 -19.38
N GLY A 376 10.49 -3.35 -18.96
CA GLY A 376 10.58 -2.18 -19.84
C GLY A 376 9.22 -1.55 -20.19
N ASN A 377 8.10 -2.08 -19.68
CA ASN A 377 6.77 -1.55 -19.96
C ASN A 377 6.31 -0.57 -18.88
N PRO A 378 5.62 0.51 -19.24
CA PRO A 378 5.07 1.45 -18.27
C PRO A 378 4.03 0.82 -17.34
N ARG A 379 4.05 1.23 -16.05
CA ARG A 379 3.07 0.89 -15.03
C ARG A 379 2.37 2.15 -14.55
N THR A 380 1.08 2.27 -14.84
CA THR A 380 0.31 3.44 -14.39
C THR A 380 0.02 3.35 -12.90
N VAL A 381 0.32 4.41 -12.17
CA VAL A 381 -0.03 4.55 -10.75
C VAL A 381 -1.53 4.71 -10.62
N LEU A 382 -2.18 3.75 -10.01
CA LEU A 382 -3.64 3.72 -9.81
C LEU A 382 -4.05 4.36 -8.49
N ALA A 383 -3.20 4.27 -7.46
CA ALA A 383 -3.43 4.86 -6.15
C ALA A 383 -2.09 5.16 -5.46
N THR A 384 -2.09 6.13 -4.56
CA THR A 384 -0.99 6.42 -3.66
C THR A 384 -1.47 6.32 -2.21
N ILE A 385 -0.60 5.84 -1.32
CA ILE A 385 -0.91 5.68 0.09
C ILE A 385 0.27 6.23 0.91
N ASN A 386 -0.05 6.91 1.99
CA ASN A 386 0.94 7.37 2.97
C ASN A 386 0.65 6.73 4.32
N GLY A 387 1.68 6.46 5.10
CA GLY A 387 1.54 5.87 6.43
C GLY A 387 2.81 6.02 7.24
N GLU A 388 2.76 5.61 8.50
CA GLU A 388 3.90 5.55 9.41
C GLU A 388 4.14 4.09 9.80
N ASP A 389 5.40 3.65 9.73
CA ASP A 389 5.82 2.30 10.11
C ASP A 389 7.32 2.32 10.43
N ASP A 390 7.84 1.23 10.98
CA ASP A 390 9.28 1.02 11.10
C ASP A 390 9.91 0.95 9.72
N LEU A 391 10.95 1.74 9.49
CA LEU A 391 11.66 1.80 8.23
C LEU A 391 12.97 1.00 8.30
N TYR A 392 13.29 0.35 7.20
CA TYR A 392 14.49 -0.46 7.01
C TYR A 392 15.23 0.00 5.77
N GLU A 393 16.51 0.31 5.92
CA GLU A 393 17.38 0.59 4.79
C GLU A 393 17.94 -0.73 4.24
N VAL A 394 17.69 -0.98 2.98
CA VAL A 394 18.24 -2.10 2.22
C VAL A 394 19.47 -1.63 1.48
N THR A 395 20.65 -2.00 1.99
CA THR A 395 21.96 -1.59 1.45
C THR A 395 22.64 -2.75 0.74
N PRO A 396 22.61 -2.82 -0.58
CA PRO A 396 23.33 -3.85 -1.33
C PRO A 396 24.84 -3.58 -1.30
N LEU A 397 25.66 -4.63 -1.44
CA LEU A 397 27.12 -4.49 -1.55
C LEU A 397 27.54 -3.60 -2.73
N ASN A 398 26.76 -3.57 -3.79
CA ASN A 398 26.98 -2.76 -4.99
C ASN A 398 25.63 -2.31 -5.52
N GLY A 399 25.39 -1.03 -5.48
CA GLY A 399 24.13 -0.43 -5.91
C GLY A 399 23.69 0.63 -4.92
N GLU A 400 22.53 1.21 -5.15
CA GLU A 400 21.95 2.22 -4.27
C GLU A 400 21.13 1.58 -3.18
N SER A 401 21.25 2.16 -1.98
CA SER A 401 20.34 1.85 -0.88
C SER A 401 18.94 2.37 -1.19
N HIS A 402 17.94 1.67 -0.67
CA HIS A 402 16.58 2.13 -0.69
C HIS A 402 15.89 1.81 0.63
N VAL A 403 14.88 2.59 0.98
CA VAL A 403 14.21 2.47 2.26
C VAL A 403 12.81 1.89 2.06
N VAL A 404 12.49 0.88 2.85
CA VAL A 404 11.19 0.17 2.81
C VAL A 404 10.61 0.08 4.21
N ASN A 405 9.28 -0.07 4.31
CA ASN A 405 8.65 -0.31 5.59
C ASN A 405 8.72 -1.79 6.02
N SER A 406 8.33 -2.09 7.26
CA SER A 406 8.40 -3.43 7.85
C SER A 406 7.66 -4.52 7.07
N LYS A 407 6.71 -4.15 6.23
CA LYS A 407 5.85 -5.07 5.46
C LYS A 407 6.22 -5.17 3.99
N HIS A 408 7.17 -4.36 3.54
CA HIS A 408 7.57 -4.35 2.14
C HIS A 408 8.36 -5.61 1.82
N ASP A 409 7.96 -6.29 0.75
CA ASP A 409 8.66 -7.46 0.26
C ASP A 409 9.89 -7.07 -0.54
N ILE A 410 11.04 -7.56 -0.11
CA ILE A 410 12.29 -7.45 -0.85
C ILE A 410 12.37 -8.65 -1.79
N TYR A 411 12.34 -8.38 -3.09
CA TYR A 411 12.47 -9.41 -4.11
C TYR A 411 13.96 -9.69 -4.38
N MET A 412 14.36 -10.94 -4.17
CA MET A 412 15.76 -11.37 -4.25
C MET A 412 15.89 -12.65 -5.05
N ILE A 413 17.12 -12.98 -5.45
CA ILE A 413 17.48 -14.28 -5.98
C ILE A 413 18.32 -15.03 -4.96
N TYR A 414 17.90 -16.22 -4.60
CA TYR A 414 18.72 -17.17 -3.86
C TYR A 414 19.61 -17.96 -4.82
N ARG A 415 20.93 -17.91 -4.58
CA ARG A 415 21.96 -18.62 -5.35
C ARG A 415 22.58 -19.72 -4.50
N LYS A 416 22.49 -20.95 -4.95
CA LYS A 416 23.15 -22.08 -4.28
C LYS A 416 24.61 -22.16 -4.74
N SER A 417 25.55 -22.31 -3.82
CA SER A 417 27.01 -22.33 -4.09
C SER A 417 27.47 -23.45 -5.02
N TYR A 418 26.73 -24.54 -5.14
CA TYR A 418 26.99 -25.66 -6.01
C TYR A 418 25.76 -25.95 -6.89
N GLY A 419 25.91 -25.67 -8.18
CA GLY A 419 24.88 -25.87 -9.20
C GLY A 419 24.08 -24.59 -9.49
N ASN A 420 23.85 -24.31 -10.75
CA ASN A 420 23.25 -23.12 -11.35
C ASN A 420 21.77 -22.89 -11.02
N ILE A 421 21.33 -23.13 -9.79
CA ILE A 421 19.93 -22.94 -9.42
C ILE A 421 19.77 -21.58 -8.75
N CYS A 422 19.34 -20.60 -9.55
CA CYS A 422 18.82 -19.34 -9.03
C CYS A 422 17.31 -19.46 -8.83
N LYS A 423 16.83 -19.26 -7.61
CA LYS A 423 15.39 -19.24 -7.31
C LYS A 423 15.00 -17.84 -6.86
N PRO A 424 13.95 -17.25 -7.43
CA PRO A 424 13.39 -16.03 -6.88
C PRO A 424 12.80 -16.32 -5.50
N ILE A 425 13.06 -15.44 -4.56
CA ILE A 425 12.47 -15.46 -3.23
C ILE A 425 12.02 -14.04 -2.87
N THR A 426 11.04 -13.98 -2.01
CA THR A 426 10.49 -12.73 -1.50
C THR A 426 10.40 -12.84 0.01
N MET A 427 10.90 -11.85 0.74
CA MET A 427 10.71 -11.77 2.18
C MET A 427 10.80 -10.32 2.66
N THR A 428 10.21 -10.05 3.81
CA THR A 428 10.25 -8.73 4.43
C THR A 428 11.63 -8.46 5.06
N ALA A 429 11.96 -7.19 5.29
CA ALA A 429 13.21 -6.83 5.97
C ALA A 429 13.33 -7.46 7.37
N PRO A 430 12.29 -7.46 8.25
CA PRO A 430 12.35 -8.17 9.53
C PRO A 430 12.62 -9.67 9.40
N ASP A 431 11.99 -10.34 8.43
CA ASP A 431 12.18 -11.78 8.22
C ASP A 431 13.60 -12.08 7.72
N TYR A 432 14.12 -11.24 6.83
CA TYR A 432 15.50 -11.34 6.37
C TYR A 432 16.49 -11.17 7.53
N ILE A 433 16.27 -10.17 8.40
CA ILE A 433 17.12 -9.95 9.58
C ILE A 433 17.09 -11.16 10.52
N ASN A 434 15.94 -11.76 10.77
CA ASN A 434 15.81 -12.95 11.61
C ASN A 434 16.53 -14.15 10.98
N MET A 435 16.33 -14.36 9.70
CA MET A 435 17.00 -15.42 8.95
C MET A 435 18.53 -15.31 9.01
N ILE A 436 19.12 -14.12 8.82
CA ILE A 436 20.56 -13.95 8.86
C ILE A 436 21.14 -13.99 10.28
N LYS A 437 20.32 -13.69 11.32
CA LYS A 437 20.73 -13.92 12.73
C LYS A 437 20.88 -15.40 13.04
N GLU A 438 19.96 -16.23 12.54
CA GLU A 438 20.02 -17.69 12.70
C GLU A 438 21.08 -18.34 11.80
N HIS A 439 21.23 -17.82 10.59
CA HIS A 439 22.11 -18.36 9.55
C HIS A 439 22.99 -17.27 8.89
N PRO A 440 24.03 -16.76 9.57
CA PRO A 440 24.80 -15.59 9.10
C PRO A 440 25.43 -15.73 7.70
N ARG A 441 25.78 -16.94 7.28
CA ARG A 441 26.35 -17.21 5.94
C ARG A 441 25.33 -17.15 4.81
N TRP A 442 24.04 -17.16 5.10
CA TRP A 442 23.02 -17.15 4.07
C TRP A 442 22.91 -15.80 3.36
N LYS A 443 23.34 -14.70 3.98
CA LYS A 443 23.41 -13.39 3.32
C LYS A 443 24.21 -13.43 2.01
N ASP A 444 25.25 -14.26 1.92
CA ASP A 444 26.13 -14.35 0.76
C ASP A 444 25.44 -15.08 -0.42
N ASN A 445 24.35 -15.79 -0.17
CA ASN A 445 23.58 -16.51 -1.15
C ASN A 445 22.41 -15.71 -1.74
N HIS A 446 22.17 -14.50 -1.26
CA HIS A 446 21.07 -13.65 -1.72
C HIS A 446 21.60 -12.49 -2.56
N ALA A 447 20.90 -12.15 -3.61
CA ALA A 447 21.23 -11.02 -4.46
C ALA A 447 19.97 -10.30 -4.91
N LEU A 448 20.01 -8.97 -4.93
CA LEU A 448 19.03 -8.14 -5.61
C LEU A 448 19.14 -8.33 -7.12
N ILE A 449 18.04 -8.15 -7.83
CA ILE A 449 17.98 -8.31 -9.28
C ILE A 449 18.42 -7.03 -9.97
N LYS A 450 19.11 -7.22 -11.07
CA LYS A 450 19.40 -6.17 -12.05
C LYS A 450 18.65 -6.46 -13.33
N THR A 451 18.10 -5.42 -13.93
CA THR A 451 17.44 -5.51 -15.22
C THR A 451 18.08 -4.54 -16.19
N CYS A 452 18.02 -4.86 -17.48
CA CYS A 452 18.32 -3.92 -18.53
C CYS A 452 17.00 -3.31 -18.99
N ILE A 453 16.87 -1.99 -18.86
CA ILE A 453 15.69 -1.23 -19.27
C ILE A 453 15.92 -0.73 -20.69
N ASP A 454 14.93 -0.80 -21.55
CA ASP A 454 14.93 -0.18 -22.86
C ASP A 454 13.94 0.98 -22.86
N PHE A 455 14.39 2.19 -23.19
CA PHE A 455 13.57 3.37 -23.30
C PHE A 455 13.24 3.66 -24.77
N ASP A 456 12.32 4.56 -25.02
CA ASP A 456 12.03 5.03 -26.36
C ASP A 456 13.23 5.76 -26.96
N LYS A 457 13.57 5.42 -28.21
CA LYS A 457 14.68 6.05 -28.93
C LYS A 457 14.47 7.55 -29.07
N LYS A 458 15.48 8.32 -28.69
CA LYS A 458 15.53 9.78 -28.91
C LYS A 458 16.28 10.11 -30.18
N ASN A 459 15.78 11.10 -30.89
CA ASN A 459 16.47 11.62 -32.06
C ASN A 459 17.51 12.64 -31.60
N VAL A 460 18.78 12.32 -31.81
CA VAL A 460 19.91 13.19 -31.53
C VAL A 460 20.68 13.43 -32.84
N LYS A 461 21.21 14.63 -33.02
CA LYS A 461 21.94 14.97 -34.25
C LYS A 461 23.38 14.45 -34.23
N ILE A 462 24.01 14.52 -33.04
CA ILE A 462 25.36 13.95 -32.86
C ILE A 462 25.17 12.49 -32.48
N GLU A 463 25.82 11.62 -33.23
CA GLU A 463 25.82 10.18 -32.96
C GLU A 463 26.27 9.88 -31.53
N PRO A 464 25.58 8.99 -30.78
CA PRO A 464 25.88 8.73 -29.38
C PRO A 464 27.35 8.38 -29.11
N TYR A 465 27.96 7.56 -29.94
CA TYR A 465 29.37 7.20 -29.81
C TYR A 465 30.28 8.43 -29.88
N VAL A 466 30.10 9.27 -30.92
CA VAL A 466 30.90 10.49 -31.11
C VAL A 466 30.68 11.50 -29.99
N PHE A 467 29.46 11.60 -29.49
CA PHE A 467 29.20 12.45 -28.33
C PHE A 467 29.85 11.89 -27.05
N GLY A 468 29.88 10.57 -26.89
CA GLY A 468 30.62 9.89 -25.82
C GLY A 468 32.12 10.18 -25.87
N LEU A 469 32.73 10.11 -27.06
CA LEU A 469 34.14 10.50 -27.30
C LEU A 469 34.37 11.97 -26.89
N TRP A 470 33.43 12.88 -27.23
CA TRP A 470 33.59 14.30 -26.91
C TRP A 470 33.41 14.56 -25.39
N ILE A 471 32.52 13.88 -24.72
CA ILE A 471 32.37 13.98 -23.26
C ILE A 471 33.61 13.50 -22.53
N GLY A 472 34.26 12.41 -23.01
CA GLY A 472 35.51 11.89 -22.47
C GLY A 472 36.69 12.85 -22.71
N ASP A 473 37.21 12.87 -23.92
CA ASP A 473 38.45 13.56 -24.28
C ASP A 473 38.24 14.83 -25.13
N GLY A 474 37.00 15.28 -25.33
CA GLY A 474 36.73 16.49 -26.10
C GLY A 474 37.16 17.76 -25.35
N ASP A 475 37.59 18.77 -26.12
CA ASP A 475 37.83 20.10 -25.58
C ASP A 475 36.49 20.79 -25.29
N LYS A 476 36.29 21.27 -24.04
CA LYS A 476 35.05 21.93 -23.63
C LYS A 476 34.72 23.20 -24.42
N ASP A 477 35.75 23.83 -25.04
CA ASP A 477 35.61 25.10 -25.74
C ASP A 477 35.60 24.95 -27.26
N ALA A 478 35.70 23.72 -27.81
CA ALA A 478 35.81 23.48 -29.25
C ALA A 478 35.32 22.09 -29.69
N CYS A 479 35.09 21.94 -31.00
CA CYS A 479 34.79 20.66 -31.66
C CYS A 479 36.06 19.81 -31.84
N ARG A 480 36.77 19.57 -30.77
CA ARG A 480 38.13 19.03 -30.77
C ARG A 480 38.22 17.83 -29.83
N PHE A 481 38.93 16.82 -30.31
CA PHE A 481 39.23 15.59 -29.58
C PHE A 481 40.73 15.41 -29.49
N THR A 482 41.21 14.87 -28.36
CA THR A 482 42.63 14.55 -28.21
C THR A 482 42.73 13.09 -27.78
N ASN A 483 43.30 12.24 -28.64
CA ASN A 483 43.39 10.81 -28.38
C ASN A 483 44.68 10.23 -28.99
N GLU A 484 45.22 9.18 -28.37
CA GLU A 484 46.41 8.47 -28.91
C GLU A 484 46.03 7.23 -29.72
N ASP A 485 44.78 6.76 -29.62
CA ASP A 485 44.30 5.60 -30.34
C ASP A 485 44.03 5.93 -31.81
N SER A 486 44.72 5.24 -32.69
CA SER A 486 44.57 5.44 -34.13
C SER A 486 43.19 5.05 -34.65
N GLU A 487 42.53 4.04 -34.02
CA GLU A 487 41.20 3.58 -34.42
C GLU A 487 40.15 4.67 -34.15
N VAL A 488 40.24 5.35 -33.02
CA VAL A 488 39.37 6.49 -32.69
C VAL A 488 39.58 7.65 -33.66
N ILE A 489 40.84 7.95 -33.97
CA ILE A 489 41.19 9.02 -34.93
C ILE A 489 40.64 8.69 -36.32
N ASP A 490 40.81 7.46 -36.80
CA ASP A 490 40.32 7.03 -38.11
C ASP A 490 38.78 7.00 -38.16
N TYR A 491 38.13 6.60 -37.08
CA TYR A 491 36.68 6.71 -36.97
C TYR A 491 36.18 8.16 -37.08
N LEU A 492 36.80 9.10 -36.39
CA LEU A 492 36.43 10.52 -36.48
C LEU A 492 36.67 11.12 -37.88
N LYS A 493 37.70 10.67 -38.61
CA LYS A 493 37.93 11.06 -40.03
C LYS A 493 36.79 10.54 -40.93
N GLU A 494 36.38 9.29 -40.73
CA GLU A 494 35.29 8.70 -41.52
C GLU A 494 33.95 9.37 -41.15
N TYR A 495 33.72 9.58 -39.88
CA TYR A 495 32.54 10.29 -39.39
C TYR A 495 32.42 11.70 -40.00
N SER A 496 33.51 12.47 -40.03
CA SER A 496 33.48 13.81 -40.62
C SER A 496 33.05 13.77 -42.07
N LYS A 497 33.65 12.89 -42.88
CA LYS A 497 33.32 12.73 -44.31
C LYS A 497 31.85 12.34 -44.54
N ASN A 498 31.34 11.42 -43.73
CA ASN A 498 29.97 10.91 -43.84
C ASN A 498 28.90 11.92 -43.39
N ASN A 499 29.32 12.95 -42.64
CA ASN A 499 28.41 13.94 -42.04
C ASN A 499 28.62 15.37 -42.55
N ASN A 500 29.18 15.54 -43.77
CA ASN A 500 29.45 16.86 -44.37
C ASN A 500 30.28 17.78 -43.47
N LEU A 501 31.31 17.23 -42.85
CA LEU A 501 32.31 17.93 -42.07
C LEU A 501 33.69 17.64 -42.69
N ASP A 502 34.62 18.54 -42.46
CA ASP A 502 36.03 18.30 -42.68
C ASP A 502 36.77 18.19 -41.33
N TYR A 503 38.04 17.88 -41.35
CA TYR A 503 38.83 17.77 -40.13
C TYR A 503 40.24 18.33 -40.31
N SER A 504 40.83 18.81 -39.23
CA SER A 504 42.24 19.13 -39.14
C SER A 504 42.91 18.28 -38.05
N ILE A 505 44.15 17.85 -38.32
CA ILE A 505 44.95 17.07 -37.36
C ILE A 505 46.18 17.86 -36.98
N ALA A 506 46.48 17.92 -35.70
CA ALA A 506 47.69 18.50 -35.15
C ALA A 506 48.36 17.54 -34.17
N ASP A 507 49.67 17.48 -34.19
CA ASP A 507 50.43 16.73 -33.20
C ASP A 507 50.41 17.47 -31.85
N THR A 508 50.51 16.72 -30.77
CA THR A 508 50.62 17.24 -29.40
C THR A 508 52.01 17.00 -28.86
N ASN A 509 52.31 17.49 -27.67
CA ASN A 509 53.59 17.21 -26.99
C ASN A 509 53.70 15.78 -26.45
N SER A 510 52.70 14.93 -26.73
CA SER A 510 52.62 13.51 -26.36
C SER A 510 52.38 12.67 -27.64
N ASN A 511 52.21 11.35 -27.46
CA ASN A 511 51.84 10.46 -28.57
C ASN A 511 50.41 10.71 -29.10
N ALA A 512 49.57 11.43 -28.34
CA ALA A 512 48.20 11.72 -28.69
C ALA A 512 48.14 12.73 -29.84
N LYS A 513 47.21 12.53 -30.76
CA LYS A 513 46.87 13.47 -31.82
C LYS A 513 45.62 14.26 -31.46
N ARG A 514 45.60 15.48 -31.96
CA ARG A 514 44.46 16.38 -31.81
C ARG A 514 43.72 16.45 -33.13
N ILE A 515 42.47 15.99 -33.16
CA ILE A 515 41.57 16.11 -34.32
C ILE A 515 40.50 17.15 -34.03
N THR A 516 40.29 18.07 -34.94
CA THR A 516 39.26 19.11 -34.84
C THR A 516 38.32 18.97 -36.02
N LEU A 517 37.01 18.81 -35.75
CA LEU A 517 35.97 18.80 -36.76
C LEU A 517 35.67 20.23 -37.19
N VAL A 518 35.80 20.49 -38.47
CA VAL A 518 35.62 21.81 -39.07
C VAL A 518 34.53 21.77 -40.14
N LYS A 519 34.02 22.92 -40.57
CA LYS A 519 33.08 22.99 -41.69
C LYS A 519 33.75 22.60 -43.00
N CYS A 520 33.02 21.97 -43.93
CA CYS A 520 33.45 21.83 -45.31
C CYS A 520 33.53 23.19 -46.01
N GLU A 521 34.34 23.29 -47.10
CA GLU A 521 34.52 24.53 -47.86
C GLU A 521 33.18 25.13 -48.34
N ASP A 522 32.26 24.29 -48.77
CA ASP A 522 30.93 24.69 -49.28
C ASP A 522 29.88 24.92 -48.20
N ALA A 523 30.19 24.70 -46.94
CA ALA A 523 29.23 24.85 -45.83
C ALA A 523 29.30 26.26 -45.25
N SER A 524 28.13 26.83 -44.92
CA SER A 524 28.05 28.12 -44.22
C SER A 524 28.63 28.05 -42.81
N ASP A 525 28.36 26.95 -42.10
CA ASP A 525 28.67 26.79 -40.68
C ASP A 525 29.14 25.38 -40.32
N ASN A 526 29.83 25.26 -39.19
CA ASN A 526 30.13 23.97 -38.56
C ASN A 526 28.92 23.50 -37.77
N TRP A 527 28.09 22.65 -38.38
CA TRP A 527 26.87 22.15 -37.73
C TRP A 527 27.13 21.37 -36.44
N PHE A 528 28.29 20.68 -36.33
CA PHE A 528 28.64 19.94 -35.11
C PHE A 528 28.90 20.90 -33.96
N GLY A 529 29.65 21.97 -34.18
CA GLY A 529 29.88 23.00 -33.17
C GLY A 529 28.60 23.75 -32.81
N GLN A 530 27.77 24.04 -33.82
CA GLN A 530 26.48 24.66 -33.59
C GLN A 530 25.57 23.76 -32.73
N GLU A 531 25.58 22.45 -32.92
CA GLU A 531 24.79 21.53 -32.13
C GLU A 531 25.30 21.41 -30.68
N LEU A 532 26.63 21.34 -30.47
CA LEU A 532 27.21 21.41 -29.13
C LEU A 532 26.82 22.71 -28.40
N PHE A 533 26.78 23.82 -29.14
CA PHE A 533 26.31 25.09 -28.58
C PHE A 533 24.82 25.08 -28.27
N ASN A 534 23.98 24.58 -29.19
CA ASN A 534 22.52 24.48 -29.00
C ASN A 534 22.15 23.57 -27.81
N MET A 535 22.88 22.50 -27.60
CA MET A 535 22.73 21.63 -26.44
C MET A 535 23.23 22.30 -25.13
N GLY A 536 23.95 23.43 -25.22
CA GLY A 536 24.52 24.12 -24.06
C GLY A 536 25.69 23.40 -23.39
N VAL A 537 26.32 22.45 -24.09
CA VAL A 537 27.43 21.63 -23.54
C VAL A 537 28.78 22.26 -23.76
N LEU A 538 28.93 23.21 -24.72
CA LEU A 538 30.13 24.00 -24.88
C LEU A 538 30.35 24.88 -23.64
N HIS A 539 31.61 24.96 -23.18
CA HIS A 539 32.09 25.64 -21.99
C HIS A 539 31.64 25.01 -20.66
N ASN A 540 30.60 24.19 -20.68
CA ASN A 540 30.06 23.53 -19.49
C ASN A 540 29.62 22.09 -19.85
N LYS A 541 30.57 21.14 -19.87
CA LYS A 541 30.27 19.76 -20.22
C LYS A 541 29.23 19.16 -19.25
N TYR A 542 28.19 18.56 -19.79
CA TYR A 542 27.23 17.68 -19.08
C TYR A 542 26.61 16.72 -20.10
N ILE A 543 25.90 15.71 -19.64
CA ILE A 543 25.22 14.74 -20.49
C ILE A 543 23.74 15.13 -20.63
N PRO A 544 23.30 15.58 -21.84
CA PRO A 544 21.89 15.90 -22.06
C PRO A 544 20.98 14.69 -21.85
N LYS A 545 19.76 14.95 -21.40
CA LYS A 545 18.76 13.92 -21.07
C LYS A 545 18.44 12.99 -22.24
N GLU A 546 18.53 13.48 -23.45
CA GLU A 546 18.32 12.73 -24.69
C GLU A 546 19.32 11.60 -24.88
N TYR A 547 20.53 11.70 -24.30
CA TYR A 547 21.53 10.63 -24.29
C TYR A 547 21.43 9.71 -23.07
N ILE A 548 20.85 10.19 -21.97
CA ILE A 548 20.67 9.40 -20.74
C ILE A 548 19.43 8.51 -20.85
N TYR A 549 18.31 9.07 -21.33
CA TYR A 549 16.98 8.44 -21.32
C TYR A 549 16.53 8.00 -22.72
N THR A 550 17.44 7.37 -23.47
CA THR A 550 17.18 6.84 -24.80
C THR A 550 17.26 5.31 -24.84
N ASP A 551 17.06 4.74 -26.02
CA ASP A 551 17.10 3.29 -26.23
C ASP A 551 18.44 2.66 -25.80
N LYS A 552 18.39 1.36 -25.60
CA LYS A 552 19.52 0.57 -25.10
C LYS A 552 20.76 0.71 -26.01
N GLN A 553 20.56 0.67 -27.33
CA GLN A 553 21.67 0.71 -28.29
C GLN A 553 22.40 2.05 -28.25
N SER A 554 21.65 3.15 -28.25
CA SER A 554 22.21 4.51 -28.16
C SER A 554 23.00 4.72 -26.87
N ARG A 555 22.51 4.19 -25.73
CA ARG A 555 23.26 4.28 -24.46
C ARG A 555 24.51 3.43 -24.42
N LEU A 556 24.51 2.26 -25.08
CA LEU A 556 25.72 1.44 -25.23
C LEU A 556 26.76 2.13 -26.11
N GLU A 557 26.36 2.72 -27.21
CA GLU A 557 27.23 3.48 -28.10
C GLU A 557 27.84 4.70 -27.39
N PHE A 558 27.02 5.46 -26.67
CA PHE A 558 27.49 6.58 -25.85
C PHE A 558 28.51 6.13 -24.79
N LEU A 559 28.21 5.05 -24.06
CA LEU A 559 29.11 4.49 -23.06
C LEU A 559 30.42 3.98 -23.68
N ALA A 560 30.36 3.36 -24.86
CA ALA A 560 31.56 2.93 -25.60
C ALA A 560 32.47 4.11 -25.91
N GLY A 561 31.91 5.22 -26.40
CA GLY A 561 32.71 6.44 -26.68
C GLY A 561 33.42 7.00 -25.44
N ILE A 562 32.76 6.96 -24.27
CA ILE A 562 33.38 7.35 -22.98
C ILE A 562 34.50 6.38 -22.58
N ILE A 563 34.27 5.08 -22.76
CA ILE A 563 35.26 4.05 -22.42
C ILE A 563 36.51 4.15 -23.31
N ASP A 564 36.33 4.37 -24.60
CA ASP A 564 37.41 4.47 -25.57
C ASP A 564 38.27 5.75 -25.43
N THR A 565 37.83 6.69 -24.58
CA THR A 565 38.54 7.93 -24.28
C THR A 565 39.04 7.99 -22.84
N GLY A 566 38.14 7.96 -21.89
CA GLY A 566 38.46 8.12 -20.47
C GLY A 566 38.45 6.80 -19.67
N GLY A 567 38.28 5.67 -20.34
CA GLY A 567 38.21 4.36 -19.71
C GLY A 567 39.51 3.57 -19.75
N SER A 568 39.72 2.67 -18.80
CA SER A 568 40.77 1.67 -18.82
C SER A 568 40.23 0.30 -18.48
N TYR A 569 40.73 -0.74 -19.12
CA TYR A 569 40.34 -2.12 -18.85
C TYR A 569 41.34 -2.82 -17.94
N ASP A 570 40.91 -3.24 -16.76
CA ASP A 570 41.69 -4.09 -15.87
C ASP A 570 41.43 -5.56 -16.20
N SER A 571 42.36 -6.18 -16.93
CA SER A 571 42.27 -7.59 -17.36
C SER A 571 42.30 -8.60 -16.21
N LYS A 572 42.81 -8.22 -15.02
CA LYS A 572 42.87 -9.10 -13.85
C LYS A 572 41.54 -9.11 -13.10
N LYS A 573 40.86 -7.97 -13.08
CA LYS A 573 39.55 -7.83 -12.38
C LYS A 573 38.39 -7.97 -13.38
N HIS A 574 38.64 -8.00 -14.67
CA HIS A 574 37.64 -8.01 -15.74
C HIS A 574 36.62 -6.87 -15.59
N ASN A 575 37.10 -5.65 -15.35
CA ASN A 575 36.26 -4.47 -15.24
C ASN A 575 36.86 -3.29 -16.02
N PHE A 576 36.02 -2.34 -16.37
CA PHE A 576 36.41 -1.02 -16.87
C PHE A 576 36.43 -0.03 -15.72
N GLU A 577 37.42 0.85 -15.69
CA GLU A 577 37.49 2.02 -14.82
C GLU A 577 37.32 3.26 -15.69
N ILE A 578 36.42 4.15 -15.34
CA ILE A 578 36.20 5.45 -15.98
C ILE A 578 36.54 6.52 -14.94
N ALA A 579 37.46 7.42 -15.27
CA ALA A 579 37.83 8.53 -14.41
C ALA A 579 37.23 9.83 -14.96
N GLN A 580 36.40 10.49 -14.17
CA GLN A 580 35.81 11.79 -14.51
C GLN A 580 35.96 12.77 -13.35
N LYS A 581 36.22 14.03 -13.69
CA LYS A 581 36.47 15.09 -12.74
C LYS A 581 35.16 15.69 -12.18
N ASP A 582 34.13 15.73 -13.00
CA ASP A 582 32.84 16.30 -12.62
C ASP A 582 31.93 15.21 -12.02
N PRO A 583 31.51 15.35 -10.75
CA PRO A 583 30.62 14.39 -10.10
C PRO A 583 29.28 14.21 -10.82
N ALA A 584 28.70 15.24 -11.44
CA ALA A 584 27.44 15.14 -12.15
C ALA A 584 27.54 14.19 -13.34
N ILE A 585 28.62 14.31 -14.13
CA ILE A 585 28.90 13.39 -15.24
C ILE A 585 29.10 11.96 -14.74
N VAL A 586 29.78 11.79 -13.59
CA VAL A 586 29.97 10.46 -12.98
C VAL A 586 28.62 9.82 -12.63
N TYR A 587 27.71 10.56 -12.00
CA TYR A 587 26.39 10.02 -11.63
C TYR A 587 25.53 9.72 -12.86
N ASP A 588 25.61 10.51 -13.92
CA ASP A 588 24.92 10.24 -15.18
C ASP A 588 25.45 8.96 -15.85
N ILE A 589 26.78 8.77 -15.89
CA ILE A 589 27.40 7.53 -16.39
C ILE A 589 26.98 6.32 -15.55
N VAL A 590 26.94 6.46 -14.21
CA VAL A 590 26.48 5.41 -13.30
C VAL A 590 25.02 5.06 -13.58
N TYR A 591 24.16 6.06 -13.78
CA TYR A 591 22.77 5.83 -14.16
C TYR A 591 22.67 5.05 -15.49
N ILE A 592 23.40 5.49 -16.54
CA ILE A 592 23.42 4.80 -17.83
C ILE A 592 23.86 3.34 -17.65
N CYS A 593 24.98 3.10 -16.97
CA CYS A 593 25.48 1.76 -16.72
C CYS A 593 24.46 0.88 -15.97
N ARG A 594 23.85 1.40 -14.89
CA ARG A 594 22.88 0.64 -14.09
C ARG A 594 21.61 0.36 -14.86
N SER A 595 21.14 1.32 -15.66
CA SER A 595 19.97 1.15 -16.52
C SER A 595 20.19 0.13 -17.65
N LEU A 596 21.45 -0.14 -18.01
CA LEU A 596 21.87 -1.21 -18.91
C LEU A 596 22.07 -2.57 -18.19
N GLY A 597 21.84 -2.63 -16.88
CA GLY A 597 22.03 -3.84 -16.07
C GLY A 597 23.49 -4.08 -15.66
N LEU A 598 24.41 -3.13 -15.90
CA LEU A 598 25.82 -3.25 -15.54
C LEU A 598 26.01 -2.99 -14.03
N LYS A 599 27.03 -3.64 -13.48
CA LYS A 599 27.43 -3.43 -12.09
C LYS A 599 28.39 -2.24 -12.02
N THR A 600 28.09 -1.28 -11.15
CA THR A 600 28.94 -0.09 -10.96
C THR A 600 29.27 0.15 -9.50
N THR A 601 30.46 0.66 -9.26
CA THR A 601 30.91 1.22 -7.97
C THR A 601 31.53 2.57 -8.22
N VAL A 602 31.31 3.51 -7.32
CA VAL A 602 31.91 4.85 -7.36
C VAL A 602 32.89 4.97 -6.22
N SER A 603 34.07 5.52 -6.49
CA SER A 603 35.07 5.87 -5.49
C SER A 603 35.73 7.19 -5.84
N GLU A 604 36.01 8.02 -4.86
CA GLU A 604 36.84 9.20 -5.03
C GLU A 604 38.32 8.79 -5.00
N LYS A 605 39.08 9.27 -5.99
CA LYS A 605 40.54 9.21 -5.95
C LYS A 605 41.03 10.59 -5.51
N ILE A 606 41.61 10.65 -4.30
CA ILE A 606 42.26 11.85 -3.76
C ILE A 606 43.64 12.00 -4.35
#